data_3db13bc340bfe8496def862a41c477f3
#
_entry.id   3db13bc340bfe8496def862a41c477f3
#
_cell.length_a   1.000
_cell.length_b   1.000
_cell.length_c   1.000
_cell.angle_alpha   90.00
_cell.angle_beta   90.00
_cell.angle_gamma   90.00
#
_symmetry.space_group_name_H-M   'P 1'
#
loop_
_entity.id
_entity.type
_entity.pdbx_description
1 polymer ?
#
loop_
_entity_poly.entity_id
_entity_poly.type
_entity_poly.pdbx_seq_one_letter_code
_entity_poly.pdbx_strand_id
1 'polypeptide(L)'
;MGYSIDYMNLLASKVGLIIEYISGPNWNDFLEMIKENKIDVMLNIGKTENREKYLNFSTPYAKTFDTVFTKKDINNFKSLDDFKGKNLAVIKGFYEEELLKRYYPNINLILVEDSMAGLKKLAYGEVDGFIDNFVVANYFMENSLISNLKVAFEIKNNRFNLNMHLATNKNNKVLQE
;
A
#
# COMPACT_ATOMS: atom_id res chain seq x y z
N MET A 1 -12.44 11.17 5.11
CA MET A 1 -13.34 10.02 5.34
C MET A 1 -12.87 8.87 4.47
N GLY A 2 -12.99 7.64 4.95
CA GLY A 2 -12.61 6.44 4.20
C GLY A 2 -12.94 5.19 4.99
N TYR A 3 -13.13 4.06 4.29
CA TYR A 3 -13.58 2.79 4.86
C TYR A 3 -12.85 2.38 6.15
N SER A 4 -11.51 2.45 6.18
CA SER A 4 -10.73 2.07 7.36
C SER A 4 -10.96 3.00 8.56
N ILE A 5 -11.20 4.28 8.33
CA ILE A 5 -11.54 5.25 9.37
C ILE A 5 -12.93 4.95 9.94
N ASP A 6 -13.90 4.70 9.06
CA ASP A 6 -15.29 4.40 9.48
C ASP A 6 -15.34 3.07 10.25
N TYR A 7 -14.57 2.06 9.79
CA TYR A 7 -14.42 0.79 10.47
C TYR A 7 -13.80 0.95 11.88
N MET A 8 -12.71 1.73 11.99
CA MET A 8 -12.05 1.97 13.27
C MET A 8 -12.94 2.75 14.25
N ASN A 9 -13.68 3.75 13.78
CA ASN A 9 -14.66 4.48 14.60
C ASN A 9 -15.74 3.56 15.15
N LEU A 10 -16.24 2.63 14.31
CA LEU A 10 -17.22 1.64 14.74
C LEU A 10 -16.65 0.72 15.83
N LEU A 11 -15.43 0.21 15.67
CA LEU A 11 -14.78 -0.63 16.68
C LEU A 11 -14.60 0.14 17.99
N ALA A 12 -14.04 1.34 17.93
CA ALA A 12 -13.79 2.18 19.08
C ALA A 12 -15.08 2.46 19.88
N SER A 13 -16.17 2.77 19.17
CA SER A 13 -17.47 3.00 19.81
C SER A 13 -18.00 1.79 20.57
N LYS A 14 -17.69 0.57 20.10
CA LYS A 14 -18.13 -0.68 20.74
C LYS A 14 -17.37 -1.01 22.03
N VAL A 15 -16.10 -0.54 22.12
CA VAL A 15 -15.22 -0.82 23.28
C VAL A 15 -14.99 0.42 24.15
N GLY A 16 -15.67 1.54 23.85
CA GLY A 16 -15.59 2.78 24.64
C GLY A 16 -14.29 3.54 24.50
N LEU A 17 -13.56 3.37 23.39
CA LEU A 17 -12.33 4.09 23.11
C LEU A 17 -12.61 5.39 22.34
N ILE A 18 -11.78 6.39 22.62
CA ILE A 18 -11.73 7.65 21.85
C ILE A 18 -10.53 7.58 20.92
N ILE A 19 -10.75 7.87 19.63
CA ILE A 19 -9.70 7.81 18.61
C ILE A 19 -9.21 9.20 18.27
N GLU A 20 -7.88 9.36 18.29
CA GLU A 20 -7.19 10.52 17.74
C GLU A 20 -6.46 10.08 16.45
N TYR A 21 -6.77 10.73 15.34
CA TYR A 21 -6.13 10.45 14.06
C TYR A 21 -4.95 11.38 13.82
N ILE A 22 -3.76 10.78 13.63
CA ILE A 22 -2.54 11.51 13.28
C ILE A 22 -2.46 11.56 11.75
N SER A 23 -2.26 12.76 11.21
CA SER A 23 -2.09 13.01 9.77
C SER A 23 -0.82 13.83 9.53
N GLY A 24 -0.25 13.72 8.32
CA GLY A 24 0.94 14.47 7.91
C GLY A 24 2.18 13.61 7.67
N PRO A 25 2.57 12.68 8.59
CA PRO A 25 3.68 11.77 8.31
C PRO A 25 3.47 10.94 7.05
N ASN A 26 4.56 10.57 6.38
CA ASN A 26 4.51 9.58 5.30
C ASN A 26 4.43 8.14 5.86
N TRP A 27 4.27 7.15 4.97
CA TRP A 27 4.09 5.76 5.40
C TRP A 27 5.27 5.20 6.20
N ASN A 28 6.51 5.51 5.82
CA ASN A 28 7.68 5.05 6.56
C ASN A 28 7.77 5.68 7.94
N ASP A 29 7.40 6.98 8.05
CA ASP A 29 7.36 7.65 9.35
C ASP A 29 6.35 6.96 10.28
N PHE A 30 5.17 6.59 9.77
CA PHE A 30 4.19 5.82 10.55
C PHE A 30 4.74 4.44 10.97
N LEU A 31 5.47 3.74 10.10
CA LEU A 31 6.10 2.46 10.47
C LEU A 31 7.15 2.63 11.58
N GLU A 32 7.94 3.70 11.58
CA GLU A 32 8.86 3.99 12.68
C GLU A 32 8.11 4.43 13.94
N MET A 33 7.08 5.28 13.82
CA MET A 33 6.27 5.70 14.97
C MET A 33 5.62 4.52 15.70
N ILE A 34 5.07 3.52 14.97
CA ILE A 34 4.48 2.33 15.62
C ILE A 34 5.55 1.47 16.29
N LYS A 35 6.75 1.34 15.72
CA LYS A 35 7.87 0.63 16.33
C LYS A 35 8.31 1.27 17.64
N GLU A 36 8.30 2.60 17.70
CA GLU A 36 8.70 3.40 18.86
C GLU A 36 7.56 3.62 19.86
N ASN A 37 6.39 3.02 19.67
CA ASN A 37 5.15 3.23 20.46
C ASN A 37 4.72 4.70 20.54
N LYS A 38 4.96 5.49 19.49
CA LYS A 38 4.49 6.88 19.36
C LYS A 38 3.05 6.94 18.81
N ILE A 39 2.59 5.86 18.22
CA ILE A 39 1.19 5.61 17.85
C ILE A 39 0.80 4.23 18.32
N ASP A 40 -0.49 4.03 18.63
CA ASP A 40 -1.00 2.78 19.19
C ASP A 40 -1.44 1.79 18.12
N VAL A 41 -2.05 2.29 17.03
CA VAL A 41 -2.64 1.45 15.98
C VAL A 41 -2.32 2.01 14.62
N MET A 42 -1.90 1.16 13.70
CA MET A 42 -1.91 1.43 12.27
C MET A 42 -3.12 0.81 11.61
N LEU A 43 -3.78 1.59 10.75
CA LEU A 43 -4.87 1.12 9.91
C LEU A 43 -4.33 0.68 8.55
N ASN A 44 -5.09 -0.18 7.87
CA ASN A 44 -4.89 -0.48 6.45
C ASN A 44 -3.48 -1.00 6.11
N ILE A 45 -2.94 -1.82 7.00
CA ILE A 45 -1.58 -2.34 6.85
C ILE A 45 -1.56 -3.78 6.33
N GLY A 46 -0.75 -4.03 5.31
CA GLY A 46 -0.44 -5.37 4.82
C GLY A 46 0.49 -6.12 5.78
N LYS A 47 0.19 -7.40 5.99
CA LYS A 47 1.00 -8.30 6.82
C LYS A 47 2.19 -8.84 6.04
N THR A 48 3.42 -8.72 6.55
CA THR A 48 4.63 -9.32 6.01
C THR A 48 5.45 -9.98 7.12
N GLU A 49 6.30 -10.96 6.75
CA GLU A 49 7.20 -11.64 7.69
C GLU A 49 8.09 -10.64 8.47
N ASN A 50 8.53 -9.56 7.82
CA ASN A 50 9.33 -8.53 8.49
C ASN A 50 8.51 -7.75 9.51
N ARG A 51 7.29 -7.37 9.16
CA ARG A 51 6.41 -6.62 10.06
C ARG A 51 5.95 -7.46 11.23
N GLU A 52 5.73 -8.77 11.03
CA GLU A 52 5.40 -9.72 12.11
C GLU A 52 6.48 -9.83 13.20
N LYS A 53 7.70 -9.38 12.95
CA LYS A 53 8.75 -9.35 13.98
C LYS A 53 8.45 -8.35 15.09
N TYR A 54 7.76 -7.26 14.80
CA TYR A 54 7.51 -6.16 15.73
C TYR A 54 6.04 -5.72 15.83
N LEU A 55 5.15 -6.22 14.98
CA LEU A 55 3.71 -5.93 15.02
C LEU A 55 2.88 -7.17 15.29
N ASN A 56 1.78 -6.99 16.00
CA ASN A 56 0.64 -7.89 16.03
C ASN A 56 -0.42 -7.39 15.05
N PHE A 57 -1.08 -8.32 14.36
CA PHE A 57 -2.07 -8.03 13.35
C PHE A 57 -3.44 -8.57 13.77
N SER A 58 -4.49 -7.79 13.57
CA SER A 58 -5.87 -8.27 13.68
C SER A 58 -6.16 -9.36 12.66
N THR A 59 -7.32 -10.02 12.78
CA THR A 59 -7.94 -10.67 11.61
C THR A 59 -8.14 -9.63 10.51
N PRO A 60 -8.07 -10.02 9.21
CA PRO A 60 -8.29 -9.07 8.13
C PRO A 60 -9.73 -8.57 8.11
N TYR A 61 -9.92 -7.27 8.00
CA TYR A 61 -11.26 -6.66 7.94
C TYR A 61 -11.70 -6.30 6.51
N ALA A 62 -10.78 -6.27 5.56
CA ALA A 62 -11.06 -6.11 4.14
C ALA A 62 -10.00 -6.80 3.29
N LYS A 63 -10.36 -7.06 2.04
CA LYS A 63 -9.45 -7.53 1.01
C LYS A 63 -9.41 -6.51 -0.11
N THR A 64 -8.24 -6.30 -0.66
CA THR A 64 -8.03 -5.50 -1.85
C THR A 64 -7.01 -6.19 -2.77
N PHE A 65 -6.80 -5.65 -3.94
CA PHE A 65 -5.84 -6.19 -4.88
C PHE A 65 -5.00 -5.07 -5.46
N ASP A 66 -3.75 -5.41 -5.71
CA ASP A 66 -2.83 -4.51 -6.36
C ASP A 66 -2.96 -4.62 -7.86
N THR A 67 -2.75 -3.50 -8.49
CA THR A 67 -2.89 -3.33 -9.92
C THR A 67 -1.66 -2.65 -10.46
N VAL A 68 -1.17 -3.11 -11.59
CA VAL A 68 -0.13 -2.42 -12.35
C VAL A 68 -0.80 -1.51 -13.37
N PHE A 69 -0.41 -0.25 -13.34
CA PHE A 69 -0.82 0.78 -14.28
C PHE A 69 0.29 1.04 -15.29
N THR A 70 -0.10 1.36 -16.53
CA THR A 70 0.79 1.72 -17.63
C THR A 70 0.20 2.88 -18.43
N LYS A 71 0.97 3.45 -19.35
CA LYS A 71 0.40 4.38 -20.35
C LYS A 71 -0.57 3.66 -21.27
N LYS A 72 -1.57 4.40 -21.78
CA LYS A 72 -2.64 3.84 -22.64
C LYS A 72 -2.15 3.22 -23.94
N ASP A 73 -1.08 3.73 -24.49
CA ASP A 73 -0.45 3.26 -25.74
C ASP A 73 0.43 2.00 -25.56
N ILE A 74 0.71 1.61 -24.31
CA ILE A 74 1.53 0.42 -23.98
C ILE A 74 0.63 -0.79 -23.78
N ASN A 75 0.86 -1.90 -24.51
CA ASN A 75 0.00 -3.09 -24.46
C ASN A 75 0.75 -4.40 -24.20
N ASN A 76 2.06 -4.35 -23.95
CA ASN A 76 2.93 -5.51 -23.85
C ASN A 76 3.11 -6.05 -22.43
N PHE A 77 2.62 -5.35 -21.40
CA PHE A 77 2.70 -5.82 -20.01
C PHE A 77 1.42 -6.54 -19.60
N LYS A 78 1.53 -7.81 -19.22
CA LYS A 78 0.41 -8.68 -18.78
C LYS A 78 0.69 -9.34 -17.43
N SER A 79 1.94 -9.28 -16.98
CA SER A 79 2.40 -9.87 -15.72
C SER A 79 3.61 -9.10 -15.19
N LEU A 80 3.99 -9.35 -13.93
CA LEU A 80 5.22 -8.78 -13.35
C LEU A 80 6.49 -9.27 -14.07
N ASP A 81 6.48 -10.45 -14.67
CA ASP A 81 7.63 -10.98 -15.39
C ASP A 81 7.97 -10.15 -16.65
N ASP A 82 6.99 -9.47 -17.23
CA ASP A 82 7.19 -8.58 -18.38
C ASP A 82 7.97 -7.30 -18.02
N PHE A 83 8.08 -7.00 -16.71
CA PHE A 83 8.85 -5.88 -16.19
C PHE A 83 10.33 -6.18 -15.94
N LYS A 84 10.83 -7.36 -16.31
CA LYS A 84 12.26 -7.67 -16.19
C LYS A 84 13.12 -6.64 -16.96
N GLY A 85 14.02 -5.95 -16.24
CA GLY A 85 14.85 -4.87 -16.76
C GLY A 85 14.11 -3.55 -17.04
N LYS A 86 12.84 -3.45 -16.65
CA LYS A 86 12.01 -2.24 -16.78
C LYS A 86 11.92 -1.50 -15.45
N ASN A 87 11.56 -0.23 -15.52
CA ASN A 87 11.37 0.64 -14.37
C ASN A 87 9.93 0.54 -13.87
N LEU A 88 9.72 -0.03 -12.69
CA LEU A 88 8.42 -0.11 -12.03
C LEU A 88 8.43 0.79 -10.79
N ALA A 89 7.57 1.80 -10.77
CA ALA A 89 7.40 2.62 -9.58
C ALA A 89 6.61 1.86 -8.50
N VAL A 90 7.03 2.04 -7.25
CA VAL A 90 6.39 1.46 -6.06
C VAL A 90 6.53 2.43 -4.90
N ILE A 91 5.51 2.51 -4.04
CA ILE A 91 5.54 3.41 -2.88
C ILE A 91 6.52 2.86 -1.85
N LYS A 92 7.42 3.72 -1.43
CA LYS A 92 8.48 3.41 -0.47
C LYS A 92 7.88 2.95 0.86
N GLY A 93 8.38 1.81 1.37
CA GLY A 93 7.92 1.20 2.62
C GLY A 93 6.60 0.44 2.51
N PHE A 94 5.96 0.40 1.36
CA PHE A 94 4.81 -0.46 1.15
C PHE A 94 5.23 -1.93 1.06
N TYR A 95 4.30 -2.85 1.32
CA TYR A 95 4.61 -4.28 1.31
C TYR A 95 5.00 -4.78 -0.08
N GLU A 96 4.53 -4.15 -1.13
CA GLU A 96 4.87 -4.44 -2.52
C GLU A 96 6.36 -4.24 -2.79
N GLU A 97 6.97 -3.21 -2.21
CA GLU A 97 8.42 -2.99 -2.31
C GLU A 97 9.20 -4.20 -1.77
N GLU A 98 8.80 -4.71 -0.60
CA GLU A 98 9.44 -5.87 0.02
C GLU A 98 9.28 -7.13 -0.84
N LEU A 99 8.05 -7.38 -1.32
CA LEU A 99 7.76 -8.55 -2.15
C LEU A 99 8.46 -8.49 -3.51
N LEU A 100 8.46 -7.33 -4.16
CA LEU A 100 9.13 -7.16 -5.44
C LEU A 100 10.64 -7.35 -5.32
N LYS A 101 11.28 -6.79 -4.31
CA LYS A 101 12.72 -7.00 -4.05
C LYS A 101 13.04 -8.48 -3.84
N ARG A 102 12.17 -9.21 -3.15
CA ARG A 102 12.39 -10.62 -2.80
C ARG A 102 12.14 -11.58 -3.99
N TYR A 103 11.07 -11.36 -4.72
CA TYR A 103 10.58 -12.32 -5.73
C TYR A 103 10.81 -11.90 -7.17
N TYR A 104 11.06 -10.61 -7.42
CA TYR A 104 11.28 -10.03 -8.75
C TYR A 104 12.52 -9.13 -8.79
N PRO A 105 13.71 -9.64 -8.36
CA PRO A 105 14.92 -8.82 -8.21
C PRO A 105 15.44 -8.24 -9.53
N ASN A 106 14.94 -8.71 -10.66
CA ASN A 106 15.31 -8.23 -11.99
C ASN A 106 14.45 -7.05 -12.49
N ILE A 107 13.47 -6.59 -11.69
CA ILE A 107 12.71 -5.36 -11.95
C ILE A 107 13.48 -4.18 -11.37
N ASN A 108 13.64 -3.10 -12.11
CA ASN A 108 14.23 -1.87 -11.60
C ASN A 108 13.17 -1.11 -10.80
N LEU A 109 13.23 -1.17 -9.48
CA LEU A 109 12.25 -0.48 -8.62
C LEU A 109 12.61 0.99 -8.47
N ILE A 110 11.69 1.87 -8.81
CA ILE A 110 11.75 3.31 -8.60
C ILE A 110 10.86 3.64 -7.41
N LEU A 111 11.46 4.00 -6.29
CA LEU A 111 10.72 4.33 -5.07
C LEU A 111 10.10 5.72 -5.19
N VAL A 112 8.82 5.82 -4.84
CA VAL A 112 8.06 7.07 -4.80
C VAL A 112 7.47 7.28 -3.40
N GLU A 113 7.16 8.54 -3.07
CA GLU A 113 6.69 8.86 -1.71
C GLU A 113 5.20 8.53 -1.52
N ASP A 114 4.39 8.65 -2.57
CA ASP A 114 2.94 8.41 -2.53
C ASP A 114 2.37 8.03 -3.90
N SER A 115 1.08 7.72 -3.93
CA SER A 115 0.34 7.36 -5.15
C SER A 115 0.38 8.45 -6.22
N MET A 116 0.27 9.72 -5.81
CA MET A 116 0.28 10.83 -6.76
C MET A 116 1.64 10.98 -7.44
N ALA A 117 2.74 10.85 -6.69
CA ALA A 117 4.09 10.89 -7.24
C ALA A 117 4.32 9.73 -8.24
N GLY A 118 3.85 8.53 -7.91
CA GLY A 118 3.91 7.35 -8.79
C GLY A 118 3.14 7.56 -10.11
N LEU A 119 1.88 8.01 -10.01
CA LEU A 119 1.03 8.29 -11.16
C LEU A 119 1.61 9.39 -12.07
N LYS A 120 2.17 10.47 -11.49
CA LYS A 120 2.83 11.53 -12.26
C LYS A 120 4.05 11.01 -12.99
N LYS A 121 4.95 10.26 -12.34
CA LYS A 121 6.12 9.66 -12.99
C LYS A 121 5.73 8.78 -14.18
N LEU A 122 4.69 7.97 -14.00
CA LEU A 122 4.18 7.12 -15.06
C LEU A 122 3.57 7.97 -16.21
N ALA A 123 2.76 8.97 -15.89
CA ALA A 123 2.12 9.83 -16.89
C ALA A 123 3.14 10.59 -17.74
N TYR A 124 4.24 11.03 -17.14
CA TYR A 124 5.36 11.70 -17.83
C TYR A 124 6.31 10.72 -18.55
N GLY A 125 6.18 9.40 -18.33
CA GLY A 125 7.02 8.38 -18.96
C GLY A 125 8.41 8.25 -18.34
N GLU A 126 8.56 8.63 -17.10
CA GLU A 126 9.78 8.44 -16.31
C GLU A 126 9.95 6.99 -15.84
N VAL A 127 8.84 6.22 -15.81
CA VAL A 127 8.78 4.80 -15.49
C VAL A 127 7.90 4.06 -16.48
N ASP A 128 8.08 2.75 -16.60
CA ASP A 128 7.32 1.88 -17.51
C ASP A 128 5.97 1.44 -16.90
N GLY A 129 5.89 1.39 -15.57
CA GLY A 129 4.67 1.04 -14.84
C GLY A 129 4.68 1.60 -13.42
N PHE A 130 3.51 1.58 -12.80
CA PHE A 130 3.30 1.91 -11.39
C PHE A 130 2.39 0.88 -10.76
N ILE A 131 2.75 0.36 -9.58
CA ILE A 131 1.94 -0.55 -8.79
C ILE A 131 1.28 0.20 -7.65
N ASP A 132 -0.04 0.04 -7.52
CA ASP A 132 -0.81 0.62 -6.43
C ASP A 132 -2.15 -0.12 -6.28
N ASN A 133 -2.85 0.15 -5.19
CA ASN A 133 -4.24 -0.26 -5.02
C ASN A 133 -5.13 0.37 -6.10
N PHE A 134 -5.94 -0.45 -6.76
CA PHE A 134 -6.82 0.04 -7.84
C PHE A 134 -7.70 1.21 -7.43
N VAL A 135 -8.36 1.09 -6.26
CA VAL A 135 -9.31 2.12 -5.80
C VAL A 135 -8.61 3.44 -5.52
N VAL A 136 -7.43 3.39 -4.89
CA VAL A 136 -6.64 4.57 -4.55
C VAL A 136 -6.12 5.26 -5.81
N ALA A 137 -5.48 4.49 -6.70
CA ALA A 137 -4.94 5.05 -7.93
C ALA A 137 -6.04 5.63 -8.83
N ASN A 138 -7.18 4.94 -8.98
CA ASN A 138 -8.30 5.43 -9.79
C ASN A 138 -8.86 6.76 -9.22
N TYR A 139 -9.04 6.84 -7.90
CA TYR A 139 -9.46 8.08 -7.25
C TYR A 139 -8.52 9.25 -7.57
N PHE A 140 -7.21 9.04 -7.48
CA PHE A 140 -6.24 10.10 -7.80
C PHE A 140 -6.21 10.45 -9.29
N MET A 141 -6.32 9.47 -10.18
CA MET A 141 -6.38 9.72 -11.62
C MET A 141 -7.59 10.58 -11.99
N GLU A 142 -8.77 10.25 -11.47
CA GLU A 142 -10.00 11.00 -11.73
C GLU A 142 -9.93 12.44 -11.19
N ASN A 143 -9.48 12.61 -9.95
CA ASN A 143 -9.42 13.94 -9.30
C ASN A 143 -8.29 14.83 -9.83
N SER A 144 -7.28 14.26 -10.49
CA SER A 144 -6.13 15.01 -11.02
C SER A 144 -6.13 15.10 -12.55
N LEU A 145 -7.22 14.67 -13.19
CA LEU A 145 -7.39 14.67 -14.66
C LEU A 145 -6.25 13.94 -15.40
N ILE A 146 -5.65 12.92 -14.77
CA ILE A 146 -4.65 12.05 -15.40
C ILE A 146 -5.39 11.05 -16.31
N SER A 147 -5.42 11.34 -17.60
CA SER A 147 -6.24 10.60 -18.55
C SER A 147 -5.45 9.68 -19.49
N ASN A 148 -4.11 9.72 -19.47
CA ASN A 148 -3.23 8.96 -20.36
C ASN A 148 -2.77 7.61 -19.80
N LEU A 149 -3.28 7.20 -18.63
CA LEU A 149 -2.96 5.93 -17.97
C LEU A 149 -4.11 4.94 -18.08
N LYS A 150 -3.77 3.67 -17.93
CA LYS A 150 -4.74 2.57 -17.85
C LYS A 150 -4.25 1.47 -16.91
N VAL A 151 -5.16 0.61 -16.50
CA VAL A 151 -4.84 -0.69 -15.92
C VAL A 151 -4.15 -1.56 -16.96
N ALA A 152 -2.98 -2.09 -16.66
CA ALA A 152 -2.32 -3.11 -17.46
C ALA A 152 -2.82 -4.50 -17.04
N PHE A 153 -2.74 -4.81 -15.76
CA PHE A 153 -3.26 -6.06 -15.18
C PHE A 153 -3.42 -5.95 -13.65
N GLU A 154 -4.31 -6.77 -13.11
CA GLU A 154 -4.42 -7.06 -11.68
C GLU A 154 -3.40 -8.12 -11.29
N ILE A 155 -2.72 -7.95 -10.16
CA ILE A 155 -1.74 -8.93 -9.69
C ILE A 155 -2.47 -10.09 -9.00
N LYS A 156 -2.71 -11.15 -9.77
CA LYS A 156 -3.35 -12.39 -9.29
C LYS A 156 -2.34 -13.39 -8.72
N ASN A 157 -1.59 -12.98 -7.72
CA ASN A 157 -0.61 -13.81 -7.05
C ASN A 157 -0.89 -13.82 -5.55
N ASN A 158 -1.03 -15.00 -4.96
CA ASN A 158 -1.34 -15.14 -3.52
C ASN A 158 -0.36 -14.42 -2.59
N ARG A 159 0.87 -14.13 -3.05
CA ARG A 159 1.84 -13.34 -2.29
C ARG A 159 1.49 -11.85 -2.21
N PHE A 160 0.75 -11.35 -3.20
CA PHE A 160 0.29 -9.95 -3.30
C PHE A 160 -1.18 -9.78 -2.91
N ASN A 161 -1.77 -10.76 -2.22
CA ASN A 161 -3.11 -10.62 -1.67
C ASN A 161 -3.05 -9.68 -0.46
N LEU A 162 -3.43 -8.43 -0.68
CA LEU A 162 -3.54 -7.47 0.39
C LEU A 162 -4.79 -7.73 1.22
N ASN A 163 -4.59 -8.44 2.31
CA ASN A 163 -5.53 -8.40 3.42
C ASN A 163 -5.23 -7.16 4.24
N MET A 164 -6.22 -6.30 4.42
CA MET A 164 -6.12 -5.13 5.27
C MET A 164 -6.30 -5.49 6.72
N HIS A 165 -5.33 -5.15 7.54
CA HIS A 165 -5.33 -5.40 8.97
C HIS A 165 -5.23 -4.09 9.74
N LEU A 166 -5.65 -4.13 11.00
CA LEU A 166 -5.16 -3.24 12.04
C LEU A 166 -3.87 -3.85 12.57
N ALA A 167 -2.91 -3.02 12.94
CA ALA A 167 -1.70 -3.51 13.60
C ALA A 167 -1.32 -2.64 14.79
N THR A 168 -0.81 -3.30 15.83
CA THR A 168 -0.28 -2.69 17.05
C THR A 168 1.16 -3.12 17.25
N ASN A 169 1.94 -2.36 18.01
CA ASN A 169 3.25 -2.81 18.43
C ASN A 169 3.11 -4.06 19.32
N LYS A 170 3.98 -5.05 19.16
CA LYS A 170 3.98 -6.27 19.98
C LYS A 170 4.10 -6.03 21.49
N ASN A 171 4.71 -4.91 21.87
CA ASN A 171 4.87 -4.54 23.28
C ASN A 171 3.66 -3.79 23.86
N ASN A 172 2.70 -3.41 23.02
CA ASN A 172 1.45 -2.79 23.47
C ASN A 172 0.46 -3.87 23.91
N LYS A 173 0.49 -4.22 25.21
CA LYS A 173 -0.33 -5.30 25.77
C LYS A 173 -1.82 -4.92 25.92
N VAL A 174 -2.12 -3.63 26.01
CA VAL A 174 -3.50 -3.14 26.25
C VAL A 174 -4.42 -3.36 25.06
N LEU A 175 -3.88 -3.38 23.83
CA LEU A 175 -4.65 -3.53 22.60
C LEU A 175 -4.51 -4.93 21.97
N GLN A 176 -4.11 -5.94 22.75
CA GLN A 176 -3.94 -7.33 22.26
C GLN A 176 -5.09 -8.25 22.66
N GLU A 177 -5.99 -7.79 23.54
CA GLU A 177 -7.21 -8.46 23.97
C GLU A 177 -8.44 -7.98 23.16
#